data_2797ff10ff49edbfdb3e68f1a04dd378
#
_entry.id   2797ff10ff49edbfdb3e68f1a04dd378
#
_cell.length_a   1.000
_cell.length_b   1.000
_cell.length_c   1.000
_cell.angle_alpha   90.00
_cell.angle_beta   90.00
_cell.angle_gamma   90.00
#
_symmetry.space_group_name_H-M   'P 1'
#
loop_
_entity.id
_entity.type
_entity.pdbx_description
1 polymer ?
#
loop_
_entity_poly.entity_id
_entity_poly.type
_entity_poly.pdbx_seq_one_letter_code
_entity_poly.pdbx_strand_id
1 'polypeptide(L)'
;MFKYLTGTLEKKEQRTWKLYAVFGLISPIVDIFSFSVIIYIINKVVQENQVSDKLIVFTLFMILLSLLKCLFELYKSRVSNRFIYNGAQKLSMKIYELLIKEELMEHNQKTAMQALNMVRNDTTSCIQIIVNCIGIVVNGITMAGYAAVLIYVSKWVGVISSVVLLLLMAFVFLRTRARMIVYGEKSRACSIKANSQITIAYGSFKEMKIDDRSAFVLGKYRDASNEYARVQGEYKYKVSSIGVILQNSIMAAMFVVLAVILIFGTNLAAILAPMVVYITALVRMLPMSYGILSGMNNVEFARKPYEAVRGCMAGYMKMKETEEQNSRLRQKKLTFEKGVSVRNLTFGYNDRVKIFEDASIDIPVGCSIAIIGASGAGKTTFVDLILGLLKPQGGHVFFDDYDIVEQRDSEGPCRASMGELVSYIPQTVYLNGETIENNVAFFEDEREINKAKVEECLKCAQIWEDVKRMPEGVHTLIGENGTAISGGQRQRIALARALYKDFELLVMDEATAALDMETEMAVIDSIRQIKEDKTLIMVTHHMSLANECDVIYRIENRKIVQVKGN
;
A
#
# COMPACT_ATOMS: atom_id res chain seq x y z
N MET A 1 15.41 4.37 -10.56
CA MET A 1 14.11 3.69 -10.36
C MET A 1 14.15 2.23 -10.82
N PHE A 2 14.38 1.93 -12.10
CA PHE A 2 14.33 0.58 -12.67
C PHE A 2 15.21 -0.44 -11.92
N LYS A 3 16.51 -0.16 -11.74
CA LYS A 3 17.47 -1.05 -11.05
C LYS A 3 17.03 -1.35 -9.60
N TYR A 4 16.51 -0.36 -8.90
CA TYR A 4 16.03 -0.55 -7.53
C TYR A 4 14.78 -1.45 -7.50
N LEU A 5 13.76 -1.13 -8.31
CA LEU A 5 12.53 -1.92 -8.36
C LEU A 5 12.76 -3.38 -8.77
N THR A 6 13.61 -3.62 -9.79
CA THR A 6 13.94 -5.00 -10.20
C THR A 6 14.71 -5.77 -9.13
N GLY A 7 15.50 -5.09 -8.29
CA GLY A 7 16.20 -5.69 -7.15
C GLY A 7 15.28 -6.08 -5.99
N THR A 8 14.14 -5.41 -5.82
CA THR A 8 13.17 -5.73 -4.74
C THR A 8 12.22 -6.87 -5.10
N LEU A 9 12.20 -7.30 -6.39
CA LEU A 9 11.38 -8.41 -6.87
C LEU A 9 11.96 -9.76 -6.47
N GLU A 10 11.10 -10.73 -6.24
CA GLU A 10 11.49 -12.12 -6.01
C GLU A 10 12.07 -12.77 -7.28
N LYS A 11 12.81 -13.87 -7.11
CA LYS A 11 13.48 -14.58 -8.22
C LYS A 11 12.52 -14.97 -9.35
N LYS A 12 11.26 -15.30 -9.04
CA LYS A 12 10.24 -15.67 -10.04
C LYS A 12 9.83 -14.46 -10.90
N GLU A 13 9.56 -13.32 -10.29
CA GLU A 13 9.22 -12.08 -10.99
C GLU A 13 10.42 -11.53 -11.75
N GLN A 14 11.65 -11.69 -11.20
CA GLN A 14 12.87 -11.34 -11.93
C GLN A 14 13.03 -12.16 -13.22
N ARG A 15 12.67 -13.42 -13.23
CA ARG A 15 12.64 -14.24 -14.46
C ARG A 15 11.55 -13.78 -15.41
N THR A 16 10.37 -13.44 -14.90
CA THR A 16 9.23 -13.02 -15.74
C THR A 16 9.49 -11.70 -16.46
N TRP A 17 10.03 -10.67 -15.79
CA TRP A 17 10.35 -9.42 -16.49
C TRP A 17 11.50 -9.57 -17.48
N LYS A 18 12.51 -10.41 -17.18
CA LYS A 18 13.59 -10.74 -18.13
C LYS A 18 13.04 -11.43 -19.37
N LEU A 19 12.15 -12.41 -19.19
CA LEU A 19 11.47 -13.09 -20.29
C LEU A 19 10.62 -12.10 -21.12
N TYR A 20 9.88 -11.21 -20.46
CA TYR A 20 9.12 -10.15 -21.12
C TYR A 20 10.04 -9.20 -21.92
N ALA A 21 11.21 -8.83 -21.39
CA ALA A 21 12.20 -8.02 -22.07
C ALA A 21 12.77 -8.74 -23.31
N VAL A 22 13.10 -10.04 -23.19
CA VAL A 22 13.56 -10.86 -24.34
C VAL A 22 12.49 -10.95 -25.41
N PHE A 23 11.23 -11.25 -25.03
CA PHE A 23 10.11 -11.24 -25.97
C PHE A 23 9.90 -9.85 -26.61
N GLY A 24 10.11 -8.79 -25.83
CA GLY A 24 10.10 -7.42 -26.34
C GLY A 24 11.11 -7.20 -27.47
N LEU A 25 12.32 -7.80 -27.39
CA LEU A 25 13.38 -7.66 -28.41
C LEU A 25 13.13 -8.47 -29.67
N ILE A 26 12.28 -9.50 -29.65
CA ILE A 26 11.92 -10.27 -30.84
C ILE A 26 11.01 -9.44 -31.76
N SER A 27 10.07 -8.68 -31.19
CA SER A 27 9.13 -7.87 -31.96
C SER A 27 9.81 -6.87 -32.91
N PRO A 28 10.81 -6.07 -32.50
CA PRO A 28 11.58 -5.19 -33.38
C PRO A 28 12.20 -5.90 -34.59
N ILE A 29 12.76 -7.09 -34.38
CA ILE A 29 13.43 -7.86 -35.44
C ILE A 29 12.42 -8.23 -36.53
N VAL A 30 11.26 -8.77 -36.13
CA VAL A 30 10.18 -9.13 -37.07
C VAL A 30 9.63 -7.90 -37.78
N ASP A 31 9.50 -6.77 -37.09
CA ASP A 31 9.02 -5.51 -37.67
C ASP A 31 9.95 -4.95 -38.72
N ILE A 32 11.26 -4.86 -38.41
CA ILE A 32 12.25 -4.36 -39.32
C ILE A 32 12.41 -5.28 -40.53
N PHE A 33 12.41 -6.60 -40.30
CA PHE A 33 12.44 -7.60 -41.38
C PHE A 33 11.24 -7.45 -42.29
N SER A 34 10.02 -7.41 -41.76
CA SER A 34 8.77 -7.25 -42.53
C SER A 34 8.78 -5.97 -43.35
N PHE A 35 9.30 -4.88 -42.78
CA PHE A 35 9.42 -3.62 -43.49
C PHE A 35 10.44 -3.70 -44.64
N SER A 36 11.61 -4.30 -44.39
CA SER A 36 12.67 -4.48 -45.42
C SER A 36 12.15 -5.32 -46.60
N VAL A 37 11.32 -6.34 -46.32
CA VAL A 37 10.68 -7.16 -47.34
C VAL A 37 9.68 -6.37 -48.19
N ILE A 38 8.86 -5.52 -47.56
CA ILE A 38 7.96 -4.63 -48.31
C ILE A 38 8.75 -3.76 -49.29
N ILE A 39 9.85 -3.19 -48.84
CA ILE A 39 10.73 -2.38 -49.68
C ILE A 39 11.26 -3.20 -50.86
N TYR A 40 11.74 -4.41 -50.60
CA TYR A 40 12.25 -5.30 -51.63
C TYR A 40 11.21 -5.61 -52.70
N ILE A 41 9.98 -5.94 -52.30
CA ILE A 41 8.87 -6.22 -53.19
C ILE A 41 8.52 -5.00 -54.06
N ILE A 42 8.38 -3.81 -53.40
CA ILE A 42 8.07 -2.56 -54.13
C ILE A 42 9.15 -2.24 -55.17
N ASN A 43 10.40 -2.31 -54.82
CA ASN A 43 11.51 -2.01 -55.73
C ASN A 43 11.51 -3.00 -56.93
N LYS A 44 11.29 -4.28 -56.67
CA LYS A 44 11.30 -5.29 -57.71
C LYS A 44 10.12 -5.17 -58.66
N VAL A 45 8.93 -4.92 -58.15
CA VAL A 45 7.71 -4.70 -58.97
C VAL A 45 7.87 -3.44 -59.83
N VAL A 46 8.40 -2.37 -59.29
CA VAL A 46 8.58 -1.11 -60.04
C VAL A 46 9.69 -1.20 -61.09
N GLN A 47 10.79 -1.96 -60.84
CA GLN A 47 11.92 -2.08 -61.78
C GLN A 47 11.69 -3.11 -62.86
N GLU A 48 11.11 -4.27 -62.56
CA GLU A 48 10.95 -5.39 -63.49
C GLU A 48 9.64 -5.38 -64.26
N ASN A 49 8.66 -4.55 -63.83
CA ASN A 49 7.28 -4.43 -64.40
C ASN A 49 6.55 -5.78 -64.60
N GLN A 50 7.00 -6.84 -63.92
CA GLN A 50 6.48 -8.19 -63.97
C GLN A 50 6.24 -8.76 -62.59
N VAL A 51 5.13 -9.41 -62.37
CA VAL A 51 4.82 -10.12 -61.13
C VAL A 51 5.29 -11.58 -61.28
N SER A 52 6.34 -11.94 -60.59
CA SER A 52 6.85 -13.32 -60.56
C SER A 52 6.10 -14.15 -59.53
N ASP A 53 5.85 -15.45 -59.83
CA ASP A 53 5.21 -16.42 -58.89
C ASP A 53 5.94 -16.48 -57.55
N LYS A 54 7.29 -16.27 -57.55
CA LYS A 54 8.09 -16.19 -56.32
C LYS A 54 7.68 -15.03 -55.43
N LEU A 55 7.28 -13.89 -55.98
CA LEU A 55 6.81 -12.72 -55.24
C LEU A 55 5.45 -13.00 -54.60
N ILE A 56 4.58 -13.75 -55.26
CA ILE A 56 3.28 -14.14 -54.72
C ILE A 56 3.47 -15.07 -53.49
N VAL A 57 4.29 -16.12 -53.63
CA VAL A 57 4.61 -17.06 -52.55
C VAL A 57 5.24 -16.30 -51.34
N PHE A 58 6.14 -15.36 -51.61
CA PHE A 58 6.78 -14.57 -50.58
C PHE A 58 5.78 -13.63 -49.86
N THR A 59 4.86 -13.05 -50.61
CA THR A 59 3.77 -12.23 -50.01
C THR A 59 2.85 -13.06 -49.13
N LEU A 60 2.47 -14.28 -49.55
CA LEU A 60 1.69 -15.20 -48.72
C LEU A 60 2.42 -15.61 -47.45
N PHE A 61 3.74 -15.85 -47.52
CA PHE A 61 4.57 -16.10 -46.35
C PHE A 61 4.54 -14.91 -45.38
N MET A 62 4.61 -13.67 -45.89
CA MET A 62 4.55 -12.45 -45.05
C MET A 62 3.18 -12.26 -44.36
N ILE A 63 2.09 -12.67 -45.01
CA ILE A 63 0.76 -12.68 -44.39
C ILE A 63 0.75 -13.66 -43.20
N LEU A 64 1.25 -14.89 -43.40
CA LEU A 64 1.36 -15.88 -42.33
C LEU A 64 2.24 -15.36 -41.16
N LEU A 65 3.39 -14.75 -41.47
CA LEU A 65 4.28 -14.18 -40.47
C LEU A 65 3.60 -13.05 -39.68
N SER A 66 2.79 -12.21 -40.33
CA SER A 66 2.02 -11.15 -39.69
C SER A 66 0.97 -11.70 -38.73
N LEU A 67 0.28 -12.79 -39.10
CA LEU A 67 -0.70 -13.47 -38.24
C LEU A 67 0.00 -14.10 -37.02
N LEU A 68 1.12 -14.77 -37.23
CA LEU A 68 1.94 -15.31 -36.11
C LEU A 68 2.42 -14.21 -35.18
N LYS A 69 2.84 -13.08 -35.72
CA LYS A 69 3.21 -11.91 -34.93
C LYS A 69 2.05 -11.39 -34.10
N CYS A 70 0.84 -11.33 -34.65
CA CYS A 70 -0.35 -10.92 -33.90
C CYS A 70 -0.56 -11.81 -32.66
N LEU A 71 -0.50 -13.14 -32.83
CA LEU A 71 -0.61 -14.09 -31.72
C LEU A 71 0.50 -13.89 -30.67
N PHE A 72 1.72 -13.64 -31.14
CA PHE A 72 2.86 -13.37 -30.27
C PHE A 72 2.68 -12.08 -29.46
N GLU A 73 2.20 -10.99 -30.08
CA GLU A 73 1.92 -9.72 -29.38
C GLU A 73 0.79 -9.88 -28.36
N LEU A 74 -0.25 -10.65 -28.66
CA LEU A 74 -1.30 -10.98 -27.69
C LEU A 74 -0.76 -11.75 -26.49
N TYR A 75 0.11 -12.74 -26.74
CA TYR A 75 0.78 -13.48 -25.66
C TYR A 75 1.68 -12.57 -24.81
N LYS A 76 2.49 -11.74 -25.45
CA LYS A 76 3.34 -10.73 -24.78
C LYS A 76 2.52 -9.78 -23.91
N SER A 77 1.39 -9.29 -24.41
CA SER A 77 0.47 -8.45 -23.65
C SER A 77 -0.09 -9.18 -22.40
N ARG A 78 -0.47 -10.46 -22.56
CA ARG A 78 -0.91 -11.28 -21.42
C ARG A 78 0.18 -11.46 -20.37
N VAL A 79 1.41 -11.74 -20.79
CA VAL A 79 2.57 -11.87 -19.88
C VAL A 79 2.84 -10.56 -19.15
N SER A 80 2.81 -9.43 -19.86
CA SER A 80 2.99 -8.09 -19.30
C SER A 80 1.96 -7.76 -18.22
N ASN A 81 0.68 -7.93 -18.54
CA ASN A 81 -0.38 -7.64 -17.58
C ASN A 81 -0.31 -8.57 -16.35
N ARG A 82 -0.05 -9.85 -16.56
CA ARG A 82 0.14 -10.79 -15.44
C ARG A 82 1.33 -10.41 -14.57
N PHE A 83 2.42 -9.93 -15.17
CA PHE A 83 3.58 -9.44 -14.42
C PHE A 83 3.24 -8.20 -13.60
N ILE A 84 2.50 -7.22 -14.17
CA ILE A 84 2.10 -6.01 -13.46
C ILE A 84 1.29 -6.36 -12.21
N TYR A 85 0.22 -7.14 -12.35
CA TYR A 85 -0.68 -7.40 -11.23
C TYR A 85 -0.09 -8.36 -10.19
N ASN A 86 0.60 -9.42 -10.61
CA ASN A 86 1.27 -10.33 -9.67
C ASN A 86 2.45 -9.66 -8.95
N GLY A 87 3.24 -8.86 -9.67
CA GLY A 87 4.33 -8.10 -9.07
C GLY A 87 3.83 -7.04 -8.09
N ALA A 88 2.75 -6.34 -8.45
CA ALA A 88 2.10 -5.38 -7.56
C ALA A 88 1.54 -6.05 -6.30
N GLN A 89 0.89 -7.22 -6.43
CA GLN A 89 0.38 -7.98 -5.29
C GLN A 89 1.51 -8.34 -4.31
N LYS A 90 2.63 -8.87 -4.80
CA LYS A 90 3.75 -9.25 -3.93
C LYS A 90 4.42 -8.05 -3.26
N LEU A 91 4.56 -6.95 -4.00
CA LEU A 91 5.07 -5.71 -3.42
C LEU A 91 4.10 -5.15 -2.38
N SER A 92 2.81 -5.24 -2.65
CA SER A 92 1.72 -4.89 -1.74
C SER A 92 1.78 -5.69 -0.43
N MET A 93 1.99 -7.01 -0.51
CA MET A 93 2.14 -7.86 0.68
C MET A 93 3.33 -7.44 1.56
N LYS A 94 4.47 -7.11 0.97
CA LYS A 94 5.65 -6.63 1.72
C LYS A 94 5.38 -5.30 2.42
N ILE A 95 4.70 -4.37 1.74
CA ILE A 95 4.34 -3.08 2.33
C ILE A 95 3.29 -3.27 3.42
N TYR A 96 2.30 -4.15 3.21
CA TYR A 96 1.31 -4.47 4.22
C TYR A 96 1.94 -5.12 5.45
N GLU A 97 2.88 -6.07 5.27
CA GLU A 97 3.65 -6.67 6.37
C GLU A 97 4.43 -5.61 7.16
N LEU A 98 5.05 -4.63 6.49
CA LEU A 98 5.68 -3.50 7.18
C LEU A 98 4.67 -2.69 7.99
N LEU A 99 3.51 -2.34 7.39
CA LEU A 99 2.50 -1.50 8.05
C LEU A 99 1.90 -2.15 9.30
N ILE A 100 1.74 -3.47 9.32
CA ILE A 100 1.23 -4.17 10.51
C ILE A 100 2.30 -4.41 11.58
N LYS A 101 3.58 -4.31 11.23
CA LYS A 101 4.72 -4.51 12.15
C LYS A 101 5.43 -3.20 12.53
N GLU A 102 5.00 -2.07 11.97
CA GLU A 102 5.58 -0.77 12.31
C GLU A 102 5.29 -0.35 13.76
N GLU A 103 6.10 0.54 14.29
CA GLU A 103 5.90 1.06 15.65
C GLU A 103 4.64 1.94 15.74
N LEU A 104 3.99 1.94 16.92
CA LEU A 104 2.75 2.69 17.16
C LEU A 104 2.88 4.19 16.82
N MET A 105 4.03 4.80 17.11
CA MET A 105 4.29 6.20 16.75
C MET A 105 4.29 6.45 15.24
N GLU A 106 4.86 5.55 14.45
CA GLU A 106 4.86 5.66 12.99
C GLU A 106 3.47 5.36 12.42
N HIS A 107 2.78 4.38 12.99
CA HIS A 107 1.41 4.04 12.62
C HIS A 107 0.46 5.23 12.78
N ASN A 108 0.52 5.91 13.94
CA ASN A 108 -0.33 7.06 14.25
C ASN A 108 -0.08 8.30 13.37
N GLN A 109 1.05 8.37 12.67
CA GLN A 109 1.34 9.46 11.71
C GLN A 109 0.66 9.24 10.35
N LYS A 110 0.15 8.06 10.08
CA LYS A 110 -0.46 7.70 8.79
C LYS A 110 -1.98 7.55 8.92
N THR A 111 -2.69 8.00 7.91
CA THR A 111 -4.13 7.72 7.83
C THR A 111 -4.38 6.39 7.12
N ALA A 112 -5.50 5.71 7.43
CA ALA A 112 -5.92 4.48 6.74
C ALA A 112 -6.00 4.66 5.21
N MET A 113 -6.41 5.85 4.73
CA MET A 113 -6.46 6.16 3.30
C MET A 113 -5.07 6.30 2.67
N GLN A 114 -4.09 6.81 3.41
CA GLN A 114 -2.70 6.83 2.95
C GLN A 114 -2.15 5.41 2.85
N ALA A 115 -2.36 4.58 3.87
CA ALA A 115 -1.97 3.16 3.87
C ALA A 115 -2.62 2.40 2.70
N LEU A 116 -3.93 2.55 2.50
CA LEU A 116 -4.65 1.95 1.39
C LEU A 116 -4.07 2.36 0.02
N ASN A 117 -3.80 3.65 -0.16
CA ASN A 117 -3.22 4.15 -1.40
C ASN A 117 -1.81 3.59 -1.65
N MET A 118 -0.98 3.48 -0.60
CA MET A 118 0.37 2.89 -0.69
C MET A 118 0.31 1.41 -1.08
N VAL A 119 -0.55 0.64 -0.42
CA VAL A 119 -0.68 -0.81 -0.64
C VAL A 119 -1.25 -1.13 -2.03
N ARG A 120 -2.22 -0.38 -2.55
CA ARG A 120 -2.91 -0.69 -3.82
C ARG A 120 -2.40 0.09 -5.02
N ASN A 121 -2.43 1.41 -4.95
CA ASN A 121 -2.20 2.27 -6.11
C ASN A 121 -0.72 2.52 -6.38
N ASP A 122 0.06 2.82 -5.32
CA ASP A 122 1.47 3.15 -5.46
C ASP A 122 2.29 1.92 -5.88
N THR A 123 1.95 0.71 -5.38
CA THR A 123 2.59 -0.56 -5.78
C THR A 123 2.37 -0.88 -7.24
N THR A 124 1.14 -0.75 -7.73
CA THR A 124 0.80 -0.97 -9.15
C THR A 124 1.56 0.00 -10.04
N SER A 125 1.60 1.29 -9.66
CA SER A 125 2.34 2.33 -10.38
C SER A 125 3.84 2.03 -10.44
N CYS A 126 4.43 1.48 -9.38
CA CYS A 126 5.84 1.09 -9.34
C CYS A 126 6.18 -0.05 -10.30
N ILE A 127 5.36 -1.10 -10.36
CA ILE A 127 5.60 -2.21 -11.29
C ILE A 127 5.38 -1.76 -12.74
N GLN A 128 4.40 -0.86 -12.97
CA GLN A 128 4.19 -0.24 -14.29
C GLN A 128 5.43 0.52 -14.80
N ILE A 129 6.24 1.13 -13.91
CA ILE A 129 7.52 1.76 -14.30
C ILE A 129 8.44 0.76 -15.00
N ILE A 130 8.54 -0.48 -14.50
CA ILE A 130 9.41 -1.51 -15.11
C ILE A 130 8.95 -1.80 -16.54
N VAL A 131 7.65 -2.00 -16.74
CA VAL A 131 7.07 -2.29 -18.06
C VAL A 131 7.25 -1.11 -19.01
N ASN A 132 7.01 0.12 -18.53
CA ASN A 132 7.23 1.33 -19.32
C ASN A 132 8.71 1.49 -19.74
N CYS A 133 9.67 1.24 -18.84
CA CYS A 133 11.09 1.29 -19.17
C CYS A 133 11.48 0.26 -20.25
N ILE A 134 10.96 -0.98 -20.15
CA ILE A 134 11.18 -2.01 -21.18
C ILE A 134 10.55 -1.56 -22.49
N GLY A 135 9.32 -1.04 -22.48
CA GLY A 135 8.64 -0.50 -23.65
C GLY A 135 9.40 0.63 -24.33
N ILE A 136 9.99 1.55 -23.56
CA ILE A 136 10.86 2.63 -24.09
C ILE A 136 12.05 2.05 -24.85
N VAL A 137 12.73 1.06 -24.27
CA VAL A 137 13.91 0.42 -24.89
C VAL A 137 13.50 -0.32 -26.18
N VAL A 138 12.43 -1.13 -26.12
CA VAL A 138 11.93 -1.90 -27.27
C VAL A 138 11.53 -0.96 -28.42
N ASN A 139 10.72 0.07 -28.13
CA ASN A 139 10.30 1.04 -29.13
C ASN A 139 11.50 1.85 -29.67
N GLY A 140 12.49 2.15 -28.84
CA GLY A 140 13.73 2.82 -29.24
C GLY A 140 14.55 1.99 -30.22
N ILE A 141 14.72 0.70 -29.98
CA ILE A 141 15.41 -0.23 -30.88
C ILE A 141 14.66 -0.34 -32.21
N THR A 142 13.34 -0.48 -32.17
CA THR A 142 12.52 -0.56 -33.38
C THR A 142 12.62 0.73 -34.20
N MET A 143 12.53 1.88 -33.55
CA MET A 143 12.65 3.18 -34.20
C MET A 143 14.05 3.37 -34.84
N ALA A 144 15.11 2.97 -34.14
CA ALA A 144 16.47 3.02 -34.69
C ALA A 144 16.63 2.11 -35.93
N GLY A 145 16.01 0.92 -35.92
CA GLY A 145 15.98 0.03 -37.08
C GLY A 145 15.27 0.65 -38.29
N TYR A 146 14.11 1.27 -38.10
CA TYR A 146 13.41 2.00 -39.18
C TYR A 146 14.22 3.18 -39.69
N ALA A 147 14.88 3.95 -38.78
CA ALA A 147 15.75 5.03 -39.16
C ALA A 147 16.95 4.54 -40.00
N ALA A 148 17.58 3.42 -39.64
CA ALA A 148 18.66 2.82 -40.40
C ALA A 148 18.23 2.41 -41.82
N VAL A 149 17.04 1.80 -41.97
CA VAL A 149 16.49 1.45 -43.27
C VAL A 149 16.17 2.70 -44.10
N LEU A 150 15.62 3.76 -43.48
CA LEU A 150 15.38 5.03 -44.15
C LEU A 150 16.68 5.69 -44.66
N ILE A 151 17.73 5.67 -43.85
CA ILE A 151 19.03 6.22 -44.22
C ILE A 151 19.64 5.42 -45.40
N TYR A 152 19.48 4.09 -45.36
CA TYR A 152 19.97 3.24 -46.45
C TYR A 152 19.26 3.55 -47.78
N VAL A 153 17.93 3.71 -47.78
CA VAL A 153 17.12 3.96 -48.99
C VAL A 153 17.20 5.41 -49.46
N SER A 154 17.06 6.37 -48.52
CA SER A 154 16.88 7.80 -48.88
C SER A 154 18.07 8.68 -48.50
N LYS A 155 19.20 8.09 -48.10
CA LYS A 155 20.47 8.76 -47.75
C LYS A 155 20.26 10.02 -46.88
N TRP A 156 20.57 11.21 -47.38
CA TRP A 156 20.46 12.47 -46.64
C TRP A 156 19.07 12.82 -46.16
N VAL A 157 18.02 12.50 -46.92
CA VAL A 157 16.62 12.73 -46.51
C VAL A 157 16.26 11.87 -45.28
N GLY A 158 16.74 10.62 -45.27
CA GLY A 158 16.56 9.71 -44.13
C GLY A 158 17.29 10.19 -42.87
N VAL A 159 18.50 10.75 -43.01
CA VAL A 159 19.23 11.33 -41.87
C VAL A 159 18.50 12.55 -41.31
N ILE A 160 18.17 13.52 -42.17
CA ILE A 160 17.52 14.78 -41.74
C ILE A 160 16.21 14.49 -41.06
N SER A 161 15.35 13.63 -41.63
CA SER A 161 14.04 13.30 -41.04
C SER A 161 14.14 12.59 -39.68
N SER A 162 15.13 11.68 -39.54
CA SER A 162 15.37 10.99 -38.26
C SER A 162 15.86 11.95 -37.18
N VAL A 163 16.77 12.88 -37.53
CA VAL A 163 17.26 13.89 -36.60
C VAL A 163 16.14 14.87 -36.19
N VAL A 164 15.34 15.33 -37.15
CA VAL A 164 14.18 16.22 -36.86
C VAL A 164 13.20 15.54 -35.92
N LEU A 165 12.87 14.26 -36.16
CA LEU A 165 11.97 13.49 -35.28
C LEU A 165 12.56 13.37 -33.87
N LEU A 166 13.85 13.04 -33.72
CA LEU A 166 14.50 12.97 -32.41
C LEU A 166 14.50 14.31 -31.67
N LEU A 167 14.78 15.41 -32.37
CA LEU A 167 14.75 16.76 -31.80
C LEU A 167 13.33 17.14 -31.35
N LEU A 168 12.31 16.82 -32.15
CA LEU A 168 10.92 17.02 -31.82
C LEU A 168 10.52 16.23 -30.57
N MET A 169 10.89 14.95 -30.49
CA MET A 169 10.65 14.11 -29.32
C MET A 169 11.34 14.66 -28.08
N ALA A 170 12.61 15.06 -28.18
CA ALA A 170 13.37 15.66 -27.09
C ALA A 170 12.71 16.97 -26.61
N PHE A 171 12.31 17.84 -27.52
CA PHE A 171 11.62 19.09 -27.21
C PHE A 171 10.31 18.84 -26.47
N VAL A 172 9.46 17.94 -26.97
CA VAL A 172 8.18 17.59 -26.34
C VAL A 172 8.40 17.01 -24.94
N PHE A 173 9.38 16.10 -24.77
CA PHE A 173 9.69 15.51 -23.47
C PHE A 173 10.19 16.55 -22.47
N LEU A 174 11.15 17.38 -22.83
CA LEU A 174 11.67 18.42 -21.93
C LEU A 174 10.58 19.42 -21.49
N ARG A 175 9.64 19.73 -22.39
CA ARG A 175 8.51 20.61 -22.10
C ARG A 175 7.45 19.99 -21.18
N THR A 176 7.29 18.66 -21.23
CA THR A 176 6.24 17.96 -20.49
C THR A 176 6.71 17.38 -19.15
N ARG A 177 7.98 16.94 -19.05
CA ARG A 177 8.55 16.21 -17.91
C ARG A 177 8.23 16.82 -16.54
N ALA A 178 8.57 18.09 -16.33
CA ALA A 178 8.37 18.76 -15.04
C ALA A 178 6.89 18.81 -14.63
N ARG A 179 6.00 19.00 -15.61
CA ARG A 179 4.55 19.03 -15.40
C ARG A 179 4.00 17.65 -15.02
N MET A 180 4.54 16.57 -15.59
CA MET A 180 4.11 15.19 -15.27
C MET A 180 4.40 14.84 -13.81
N ILE A 181 5.53 15.25 -13.27
CA ILE A 181 5.85 15.06 -11.84
C ILE A 181 4.81 15.77 -10.96
N VAL A 182 4.50 17.04 -11.27
CA VAL A 182 3.51 17.83 -10.52
C VAL A 182 2.11 17.22 -10.63
N TYR A 183 1.71 16.75 -11.82
CA TYR A 183 0.41 16.07 -11.98
C TYR A 183 0.35 14.76 -11.19
N GLY A 184 1.43 13.98 -11.14
CA GLY A 184 1.51 12.76 -10.34
C GLY A 184 1.34 13.02 -8.85
N GLU A 185 2.03 14.03 -8.32
CA GLU A 185 1.92 14.45 -6.92
C GLU A 185 0.51 14.94 -6.57
N LYS A 186 -0.03 15.86 -7.38
CA LYS A 186 -1.39 16.39 -7.18
C LYS A 186 -2.45 15.30 -7.31
N SER A 187 -2.34 14.43 -8.30
CA SER A 187 -3.29 13.33 -8.50
C SER A 187 -3.34 12.42 -7.27
N ARG A 188 -2.17 12.06 -6.73
CA ARG A 188 -2.08 11.24 -5.52
C ARG A 188 -2.72 11.95 -4.32
N ALA A 189 -2.40 13.22 -4.09
CA ALA A 189 -2.96 14.00 -2.99
C ALA A 189 -4.48 14.17 -3.11
N CYS A 190 -4.99 14.51 -4.31
CA CYS A 190 -6.43 14.66 -4.56
C CYS A 190 -7.18 13.33 -4.41
N SER A 191 -6.60 12.21 -4.83
CA SER A 191 -7.19 10.88 -4.63
C SER A 191 -7.35 10.55 -3.15
N ILE A 192 -6.31 10.77 -2.35
CA ILE A 192 -6.36 10.55 -0.89
C ILE A 192 -7.42 11.46 -0.27
N LYS A 193 -7.45 12.75 -0.65
CA LYS A 193 -8.42 13.73 -0.14
C LYS A 193 -9.86 13.35 -0.51
N ALA A 194 -10.14 12.94 -1.74
CA ALA A 194 -11.48 12.52 -2.16
C ALA A 194 -11.94 11.27 -1.39
N ASN A 195 -11.07 10.28 -1.25
CA ASN A 195 -11.38 9.06 -0.51
C ASN A 195 -11.58 9.34 0.99
N SER A 196 -10.84 10.29 1.59
CA SER A 196 -11.04 10.66 2.99
C SER A 196 -12.40 11.31 3.24
N GLN A 197 -12.97 12.05 2.26
CA GLN A 197 -14.32 12.60 2.40
C GLN A 197 -15.39 11.50 2.49
N ILE A 198 -15.20 10.37 1.82
CA ILE A 198 -16.10 9.22 1.93
C ILE A 198 -16.03 8.66 3.36
N THR A 199 -14.83 8.46 3.90
CA THR A 199 -14.64 7.96 5.27
C THR A 199 -15.27 8.90 6.31
N ILE A 200 -15.11 10.21 6.14
CA ILE A 200 -15.73 11.22 7.01
C ILE A 200 -17.27 11.11 6.94
N ALA A 201 -17.84 11.02 5.73
CA ALA A 201 -19.29 10.93 5.55
C ALA A 201 -19.89 9.67 6.22
N TYR A 202 -19.18 8.53 6.15
CA TYR A 202 -19.62 7.30 6.82
C TYR A 202 -19.43 7.37 8.33
N GLY A 203 -18.30 7.91 8.81
CA GLY A 203 -18.01 8.01 10.24
C GLY A 203 -18.90 8.99 10.99
N SER A 204 -19.28 10.12 10.33
CA SER A 204 -20.16 11.15 10.92
C SER A 204 -21.60 11.11 10.37
N PHE A 205 -22.09 9.91 9.99
CA PHE A 205 -23.39 9.80 9.30
C PHE A 205 -24.57 10.28 10.14
N LYS A 206 -24.58 9.97 11.43
CA LYS A 206 -25.67 10.36 12.35
C LYS A 206 -25.71 11.88 12.54
N GLU A 207 -24.57 12.49 12.83
CA GLU A 207 -24.43 13.93 13.03
C GLU A 207 -24.83 14.69 11.75
N MET A 208 -24.35 14.20 10.59
CA MET A 208 -24.71 14.77 9.28
C MET A 208 -26.23 14.74 9.05
N LYS A 209 -26.91 13.66 9.48
CA LYS A 209 -28.37 13.52 9.32
C LYS A 209 -29.14 14.37 10.31
N ILE A 210 -28.70 14.44 11.58
CA ILE A 210 -29.35 15.25 12.62
C ILE A 210 -29.26 16.73 12.28
N ASP A 211 -28.10 17.20 11.85
CA ASP A 211 -27.84 18.61 11.55
C ASP A 211 -28.28 19.02 10.13
N ASP A 212 -28.85 18.10 9.35
CA ASP A 212 -29.20 18.28 7.93
C ASP A 212 -28.03 18.84 7.08
N ARG A 213 -26.81 18.35 7.35
CA ARG A 213 -25.59 18.80 6.69
C ARG A 213 -25.21 17.98 5.45
N SER A 214 -26.12 17.18 4.92
CA SER A 214 -25.86 16.31 3.73
C SER A 214 -25.36 17.11 2.52
N ALA A 215 -25.94 18.29 2.29
CA ALA A 215 -25.53 19.18 1.19
C ALA A 215 -24.10 19.73 1.37
N PHE A 216 -23.70 20.04 2.61
CA PHE A 216 -22.34 20.50 2.93
C PHE A 216 -21.31 19.39 2.69
N VAL A 217 -21.56 18.18 3.19
CA VAL A 217 -20.67 17.03 3.03
C VAL A 217 -20.54 16.66 1.55
N LEU A 218 -21.68 16.65 0.81
CA LEU A 218 -21.69 16.45 -0.64
C LEU A 218 -20.87 17.53 -1.37
N GLY A 219 -20.97 18.79 -0.94
CA GLY A 219 -20.17 19.91 -1.46
C GLY A 219 -18.66 19.66 -1.31
N LYS A 220 -18.22 19.25 -0.12
CA LYS A 220 -16.82 18.92 0.16
C LYS A 220 -16.29 17.76 -0.69
N TYR A 221 -17.08 16.71 -0.86
CA TYR A 221 -16.73 15.60 -1.75
C TYR A 221 -16.69 16.05 -3.21
N ARG A 222 -17.70 16.83 -3.66
CA ARG A 222 -17.75 17.38 -5.01
C ARG A 222 -16.50 18.21 -5.34
N ASP A 223 -16.07 19.08 -4.44
CA ASP A 223 -14.88 19.91 -4.63
C ASP A 223 -13.61 19.05 -4.77
N ALA A 224 -13.43 18.08 -3.85
CA ALA A 224 -12.29 17.18 -3.89
C ALA A 224 -12.30 16.26 -5.12
N SER A 225 -13.47 15.75 -5.51
CA SER A 225 -13.65 14.89 -6.69
C SER A 225 -13.46 15.66 -7.99
N ASN A 226 -13.97 16.91 -8.08
CA ASN A 226 -13.77 17.77 -9.24
C ASN A 226 -12.30 18.14 -9.41
N GLU A 227 -11.59 18.44 -8.32
CA GLU A 227 -10.15 18.72 -8.36
C GLU A 227 -9.37 17.50 -8.87
N TYR A 228 -9.68 16.28 -8.35
CA TYR A 228 -9.12 15.04 -8.82
C TYR A 228 -9.40 14.81 -10.32
N ALA A 229 -10.66 14.95 -10.73
CA ALA A 229 -11.08 14.79 -12.13
C ALA A 229 -10.36 15.76 -13.05
N ARG A 230 -10.23 17.04 -12.64
CA ARG A 230 -9.49 18.05 -13.40
C ARG A 230 -8.02 17.69 -13.56
N VAL A 231 -7.35 17.30 -12.47
CA VAL A 231 -5.92 16.90 -12.52
C VAL A 231 -5.71 15.67 -13.40
N GLN A 232 -6.58 14.67 -13.30
CA GLN A 232 -6.54 13.47 -14.15
C GLN A 232 -6.85 13.79 -15.61
N GLY A 233 -7.84 14.64 -15.85
CA GLY A 233 -8.21 15.10 -17.20
C GLY A 233 -7.06 15.83 -17.87
N GLU A 234 -6.44 16.79 -17.19
CA GLU A 234 -5.27 17.53 -17.67
C GLU A 234 -4.08 16.61 -17.95
N TYR A 235 -3.79 15.69 -17.04
CA TYR A 235 -2.75 14.69 -17.26
C TYR A 235 -3.01 13.86 -18.52
N LYS A 236 -4.21 13.26 -18.62
CA LYS A 236 -4.62 12.43 -19.76
C LYS A 236 -4.59 13.21 -21.07
N TYR A 237 -5.12 14.45 -21.05
CA TYR A 237 -5.07 15.35 -22.20
C TYR A 237 -3.63 15.61 -22.65
N LYS A 238 -2.72 15.94 -21.73
CA LYS A 238 -1.32 16.19 -22.07
C LYS A 238 -0.62 14.95 -22.66
N VAL A 239 -0.87 13.77 -22.12
CA VAL A 239 -0.33 12.53 -22.67
C VAL A 239 -0.89 12.23 -24.06
N SER A 240 -2.21 12.35 -24.24
CA SER A 240 -2.86 12.09 -25.53
C SER A 240 -2.49 13.13 -26.59
N SER A 241 -2.35 14.41 -26.21
CA SER A 241 -1.99 15.49 -27.12
C SER A 241 -0.60 15.29 -27.77
N ILE A 242 0.30 14.56 -27.10
CA ILE A 242 1.60 14.18 -27.68
C ILE A 242 1.41 13.34 -28.95
N GLY A 243 0.53 12.35 -28.91
CA GLY A 243 0.21 11.53 -30.07
C GLY A 243 -0.35 12.35 -31.23
N VAL A 244 -1.29 13.24 -30.93
CA VAL A 244 -1.92 14.13 -31.93
C VAL A 244 -0.87 15.07 -32.55
N ILE A 245 -0.03 15.70 -31.73
CA ILE A 245 1.06 16.59 -32.21
C ILE A 245 2.03 15.84 -33.12
N LEU A 246 2.52 14.67 -32.67
CA LEU A 246 3.45 13.87 -33.44
C LEU A 246 2.84 13.43 -34.77
N GLN A 247 1.61 12.90 -34.77
CA GLN A 247 0.92 12.43 -35.95
C GLN A 247 0.77 13.55 -36.99
N ASN A 248 0.26 14.71 -36.57
CA ASN A 248 0.04 15.83 -37.51
C ASN A 248 1.35 16.49 -37.93
N SER A 249 2.38 16.55 -37.08
CA SER A 249 3.71 17.05 -37.46
C SER A 249 4.37 16.19 -38.53
N ILE A 250 4.26 14.85 -38.41
CA ILE A 250 4.80 13.93 -39.41
C ILE A 250 4.00 14.02 -40.71
N MET A 251 2.67 14.12 -40.62
CA MET A 251 1.80 14.33 -41.78
C MET A 251 2.17 15.63 -42.54
N ALA A 252 2.38 16.74 -41.80
CA ALA A 252 2.83 17.99 -42.38
C ALA A 252 4.22 17.86 -43.04
N ALA A 253 5.17 17.18 -42.38
CA ALA A 253 6.48 16.93 -42.95
C ALA A 253 6.42 16.09 -44.23
N MET A 254 5.51 15.13 -44.31
CA MET A 254 5.27 14.37 -45.55
C MET A 254 4.79 15.25 -46.68
N PHE A 255 3.83 16.16 -46.44
CA PHE A 255 3.35 17.09 -47.46
C PHE A 255 4.44 18.07 -47.89
N VAL A 256 5.30 18.53 -46.98
CA VAL A 256 6.49 19.37 -47.32
C VAL A 256 7.44 18.63 -48.24
N VAL A 257 7.77 17.37 -47.92
CA VAL A 257 8.63 16.54 -48.78
C VAL A 257 8.00 16.34 -50.16
N LEU A 258 6.71 16.04 -50.21
CA LEU A 258 5.96 15.89 -51.46
C LEU A 258 6.00 17.20 -52.30
N ALA A 259 5.73 18.35 -51.67
CA ALA A 259 5.79 19.63 -52.36
C ALA A 259 7.20 19.94 -52.94
N VAL A 260 8.26 19.68 -52.16
CA VAL A 260 9.63 19.83 -52.62
C VAL A 260 9.93 18.94 -53.85
N ILE A 261 9.47 17.69 -53.81
CA ILE A 261 9.61 16.76 -54.92
C ILE A 261 8.85 17.23 -56.17
N LEU A 262 7.63 17.73 -56.02
CA LEU A 262 6.83 18.24 -57.13
C LEU A 262 7.41 19.52 -57.74
N ILE A 263 8.06 20.38 -56.93
CA ILE A 263 8.68 21.63 -57.40
C ILE A 263 10.01 21.37 -58.13
N PHE A 264 10.83 20.48 -57.61
CA PHE A 264 12.19 20.27 -58.07
C PHE A 264 12.41 18.94 -58.84
N GLY A 265 11.42 18.05 -58.87
CA GLY A 265 11.52 16.73 -59.48
C GLY A 265 11.20 16.72 -60.95
N THR A 266 12.10 16.15 -61.77
CA THR A 266 11.92 16.05 -63.23
C THR A 266 11.41 14.67 -63.70
N ASN A 267 11.46 13.63 -62.85
CA ASN A 267 11.05 12.28 -63.20
C ASN A 267 10.22 11.59 -62.13
N LEU A 268 8.88 11.62 -62.31
CA LEU A 268 7.92 11.16 -61.30
C LEU A 268 8.03 9.65 -61.00
N ALA A 269 8.32 8.83 -61.98
CA ALA A 269 8.46 7.38 -61.82
C ALA A 269 9.64 6.96 -60.94
N ALA A 270 10.76 7.68 -61.05
CA ALA A 270 11.94 7.42 -60.23
C ALA A 270 11.77 7.83 -58.73
N ILE A 271 10.80 8.68 -58.43
CA ILE A 271 10.56 9.25 -57.10
C ILE A 271 9.47 8.47 -56.36
N LEU A 272 8.52 7.85 -57.07
CA LEU A 272 7.39 7.16 -56.46
C LEU A 272 7.81 6.02 -55.49
N ALA A 273 8.75 5.17 -55.86
CA ALA A 273 9.17 4.03 -55.04
C ALA A 273 9.87 4.48 -53.74
N PRO A 274 10.88 5.37 -53.73
CA PRO A 274 11.46 5.91 -52.50
C PRO A 274 10.42 6.63 -51.63
N MET A 275 9.45 7.33 -52.21
CA MET A 275 8.40 8.05 -51.49
C MET A 275 7.46 7.13 -50.74
N VAL A 276 7.00 6.03 -51.34
CA VAL A 276 6.17 5.02 -50.68
C VAL A 276 6.90 4.41 -49.49
N VAL A 277 8.17 4.10 -49.63
CA VAL A 277 9.03 3.59 -48.56
C VAL A 277 9.11 4.60 -47.42
N TYR A 278 9.38 5.87 -47.76
CA TYR A 278 9.51 6.96 -46.78
C TYR A 278 8.20 7.16 -45.98
N ILE A 279 7.06 7.24 -46.64
CA ILE A 279 5.73 7.37 -46.03
C ILE A 279 5.45 6.19 -45.10
N THR A 280 5.67 4.95 -45.58
CA THR A 280 5.42 3.74 -44.81
C THR A 280 6.29 3.70 -43.55
N ALA A 281 7.57 4.08 -43.64
CA ALA A 281 8.45 4.14 -42.48
C ALA A 281 8.00 5.16 -41.45
N LEU A 282 7.63 6.38 -41.87
CA LEU A 282 7.15 7.43 -40.97
C LEU A 282 5.87 7.02 -40.26
N VAL A 283 4.90 6.45 -40.98
CA VAL A 283 3.66 5.95 -40.39
C VAL A 283 3.93 4.87 -39.33
N ARG A 284 4.91 4.00 -39.57
CA ARG A 284 5.29 2.96 -38.60
C ARG A 284 6.09 3.49 -37.42
N MET A 285 6.86 4.57 -37.57
CA MET A 285 7.61 5.21 -36.48
C MET A 285 6.69 5.99 -35.50
N LEU A 286 5.50 6.41 -35.92
CA LEU A 286 4.53 7.15 -35.11
C LEU A 286 4.17 6.47 -33.79
N PRO A 287 3.61 5.23 -33.79
CA PRO A 287 3.20 4.57 -32.54
C PRO A 287 4.39 4.31 -31.62
N MET A 288 5.60 4.11 -32.15
CA MET A 288 6.82 3.91 -31.36
C MET A 288 7.25 5.19 -30.68
N SER A 289 7.26 6.30 -31.42
CA SER A 289 7.57 7.64 -30.88
C SER A 289 6.60 8.02 -29.77
N TYR A 290 5.30 7.79 -29.98
CA TYR A 290 4.27 7.97 -28.96
C TYR A 290 4.51 7.06 -27.75
N GLY A 291 4.80 5.77 -27.98
CA GLY A 291 5.09 4.80 -26.92
C GLY A 291 6.28 5.19 -26.06
N ILE A 292 7.36 5.70 -26.66
CA ILE A 292 8.53 6.22 -25.94
C ILE A 292 8.15 7.42 -25.07
N LEU A 293 7.53 8.45 -25.66
CA LEU A 293 7.18 9.67 -24.93
C LEU A 293 6.13 9.44 -23.85
N SER A 294 5.11 8.64 -24.14
CA SER A 294 4.09 8.25 -23.17
C SER A 294 4.71 7.44 -22.03
N GLY A 295 5.57 6.46 -22.34
CA GLY A 295 6.30 5.68 -21.35
C GLY A 295 7.17 6.53 -20.43
N MET A 296 7.94 7.48 -20.99
CA MET A 296 8.75 8.42 -20.21
C MET A 296 7.90 9.31 -19.31
N ASN A 297 6.80 9.85 -19.82
CA ASN A 297 5.88 10.68 -19.03
C ASN A 297 5.19 9.89 -17.92
N ASN A 298 4.79 8.63 -18.17
CA ASN A 298 4.22 7.74 -17.15
C ASN A 298 5.23 7.42 -16.04
N VAL A 299 6.52 7.26 -16.38
CA VAL A 299 7.59 7.06 -15.38
C VAL A 299 7.75 8.30 -14.49
N GLU A 300 7.71 9.51 -15.07
CA GLU A 300 7.82 10.75 -14.30
C GLU A 300 6.54 11.01 -13.48
N PHE A 301 5.36 10.68 -13.99
CA PHE A 301 4.11 10.74 -13.23
C PHE A 301 4.12 9.81 -12.00
N ALA A 302 4.69 8.62 -12.14
CA ALA A 302 4.80 7.63 -11.06
C ALA A 302 5.96 7.91 -10.08
N ARG A 303 6.64 9.06 -10.18
CA ARG A 303 7.81 9.38 -9.35
C ARG A 303 7.50 9.45 -7.86
N LYS A 304 6.39 10.11 -7.48
CA LYS A 304 5.98 10.21 -6.06
C LYS A 304 5.50 8.87 -5.49
N PRO A 305 4.64 8.08 -6.16
CA PRO A 305 4.40 6.69 -5.81
C PRO A 305 5.69 5.88 -5.58
N TYR A 306 6.67 6.01 -6.48
CA TYR A 306 7.96 5.34 -6.34
C TYR A 306 8.74 5.79 -5.10
N GLU A 307 8.81 7.09 -4.81
CA GLU A 307 9.50 7.62 -3.63
C GLU A 307 8.85 7.09 -2.34
N ALA A 308 7.51 7.04 -2.27
CA ALA A 308 6.77 6.48 -1.14
C ALA A 308 7.07 4.98 -0.94
N VAL A 309 6.95 4.18 -2.01
CA VAL A 309 7.24 2.73 -1.98
C VAL A 309 8.70 2.47 -1.64
N ARG A 310 9.63 3.27 -2.16
CA ARG A 310 11.06 3.14 -1.83
C ARG A 310 11.33 3.35 -0.35
N GLY A 311 10.69 4.35 0.28
CA GLY A 311 10.78 4.59 1.72
C GLY A 311 10.28 3.38 2.50
N CYS A 312 9.09 2.86 2.18
CA CYS A 312 8.53 1.66 2.80
C CYS A 312 9.42 0.43 2.61
N MET A 313 9.99 0.22 1.42
CA MET A 313 10.87 -0.92 1.17
C MET A 313 12.19 -0.83 1.92
N ALA A 314 12.72 0.38 2.15
CA ALA A 314 13.90 0.56 3.00
C ALA A 314 13.57 0.17 4.46
N GLY A 315 12.41 0.59 4.98
CA GLY A 315 11.90 0.16 6.29
C GLY A 315 11.69 -1.35 6.36
N TYR A 316 11.08 -1.95 5.33
CA TYR A 316 10.88 -3.40 5.26
C TYR A 316 12.20 -4.20 5.31
N MET A 317 13.22 -3.75 4.58
CA MET A 317 14.53 -4.42 4.60
C MET A 317 15.18 -4.33 5.98
N LYS A 318 15.17 -3.15 6.61
CA LYS A 318 15.66 -2.98 7.97
C LYS A 318 14.92 -3.87 8.96
N MET A 319 13.58 -3.92 8.87
CA MET A 319 12.76 -4.78 9.71
C MET A 319 13.16 -6.27 9.55
N LYS A 320 13.36 -6.74 8.31
CA LYS A 320 13.76 -8.12 8.06
C LYS A 320 15.16 -8.44 8.56
N GLU A 321 16.11 -7.53 8.42
CA GLU A 321 17.46 -7.68 8.99
C GLU A 321 17.40 -7.83 10.52
N THR A 322 16.58 -7.01 11.19
CA THR A 322 16.34 -7.10 12.63
C THR A 322 15.66 -8.42 13.01
N GLU A 323 14.64 -8.87 12.26
CA GLU A 323 13.99 -10.15 12.49
C GLU A 323 14.95 -11.34 12.33
N GLU A 324 15.81 -11.32 11.29
CA GLU A 324 16.82 -12.37 11.08
C GLU A 324 17.89 -12.39 12.18
N GLN A 325 18.30 -11.24 12.67
CA GLN A 325 19.22 -11.14 13.81
C GLN A 325 18.56 -11.71 15.07
N ASN A 326 17.35 -11.30 15.38
CA ASN A 326 16.58 -11.76 16.54
C ASN A 326 16.26 -13.28 16.47
N SER A 327 16.02 -13.81 15.27
CA SER A 327 15.74 -15.26 15.11
C SER A 327 16.95 -16.14 15.36
N ARG A 328 18.16 -15.63 15.19
CA ARG A 328 19.43 -16.33 15.50
C ARG A 328 19.73 -16.34 16.99
N LEU A 329 19.16 -15.40 17.74
CA LEU A 329 19.27 -15.33 19.19
C LEU A 329 18.27 -16.34 19.78
N ARG A 330 18.70 -17.23 20.70
CA ARG A 330 17.82 -18.20 21.37
C ARG A 330 16.72 -17.41 22.09
N GLN A 331 15.49 -17.53 21.61
CA GLN A 331 14.32 -16.91 22.24
C GLN A 331 14.10 -17.53 23.62
N LYS A 332 14.45 -16.81 24.67
CA LYS A 332 14.09 -17.16 26.04
C LYS A 332 12.60 -16.84 26.21
N LYS A 333 11.79 -17.79 26.64
CA LYS A 333 10.38 -17.53 26.94
C LYS A 333 10.33 -16.60 28.15
N LEU A 334 9.52 -15.51 28.07
CA LEU A 334 9.26 -14.65 29.23
C LEU A 334 8.52 -15.46 30.29
N THR A 335 8.96 -15.33 31.54
CA THR A 335 8.23 -15.75 32.74
C THR A 335 7.52 -14.56 33.33
N PHE A 336 6.54 -14.78 34.17
CA PHE A 336 5.82 -13.75 34.91
C PHE A 336 5.59 -14.23 36.34
N GLU A 337 6.66 -14.14 37.15
CA GLU A 337 6.72 -14.66 38.51
C GLU A 337 6.83 -13.55 39.57
N LYS A 338 7.44 -12.40 39.22
CA LYS A 338 7.64 -11.24 40.12
C LYS A 338 6.65 -10.11 39.80
N GLY A 339 6.41 -9.86 38.52
CA GLY A 339 5.50 -8.82 38.03
C GLY A 339 6.14 -7.82 37.09
N VAL A 340 5.58 -6.61 37.03
CA VAL A 340 6.07 -5.50 36.21
C VAL A 340 6.65 -4.42 37.12
N SER A 341 7.87 -3.96 36.82
CA SER A 341 8.43 -2.79 37.48
C SER A 341 8.92 -1.74 36.49
N VAL A 342 8.63 -0.48 36.79
CA VAL A 342 9.01 0.67 35.97
C VAL A 342 9.95 1.54 36.79
N ARG A 343 11.08 1.96 36.21
CA ARG A 343 12.12 2.74 36.87
C ARG A 343 12.50 3.98 36.07
N ASN A 344 12.38 5.12 36.69
CA ASN A 344 12.84 6.45 36.18
C ASN A 344 12.28 6.76 34.76
N LEU A 345 11.06 6.35 34.49
CA LEU A 345 10.42 6.45 33.19
C LEU A 345 10.25 7.91 32.77
N THR A 346 10.82 8.26 31.62
CA THR A 346 10.68 9.57 31.00
C THR A 346 10.19 9.41 29.56
N PHE A 347 9.09 10.10 29.23
CA PHE A 347 8.48 10.01 27.91
C PHE A 347 7.74 11.29 27.50
N GLY A 348 7.80 11.62 26.22
CA GLY A 348 7.00 12.64 25.54
C GLY A 348 6.81 12.29 24.06
N TYR A 349 5.66 12.63 23.48
CA TYR A 349 5.40 12.44 22.03
C TYR A 349 6.25 13.36 21.15
N ASN A 350 6.80 14.40 21.74
CA ASN A 350 7.75 15.33 21.13
C ASN A 350 8.71 15.88 22.20
N ASP A 351 9.78 16.51 21.76
CA ASP A 351 10.81 17.05 22.67
C ASP A 351 10.32 18.22 23.54
N ARG A 352 9.15 18.81 23.25
CA ARG A 352 8.65 20.01 23.94
C ARG A 352 7.75 19.69 25.13
N VAL A 353 7.02 18.58 25.07
CA VAL A 353 6.03 18.23 26.10
C VAL A 353 6.31 16.83 26.62
N LYS A 354 6.81 16.74 27.83
CA LYS A 354 6.95 15.48 28.57
C LYS A 354 5.64 15.10 29.23
N ILE A 355 5.28 13.82 29.13
CA ILE A 355 4.12 13.22 29.79
C ILE A 355 4.54 12.57 31.09
N PHE A 356 5.69 11.90 31.08
CA PHE A 356 6.31 11.32 32.27
C PHE A 356 7.72 11.88 32.44
N GLU A 357 8.11 12.10 33.72
CA GLU A 357 9.40 12.59 34.10
C GLU A 357 9.82 11.92 35.42
N ASP A 358 10.76 10.96 35.30
CA ASP A 358 11.25 10.16 36.43
C ASP A 358 10.12 9.41 37.19
N ALA A 359 9.21 8.80 36.45
CA ALA A 359 8.11 8.04 37.02
C ALA A 359 8.53 6.60 37.31
N SER A 360 8.16 6.08 38.49
CA SER A 360 8.47 4.72 38.92
C SER A 360 7.26 4.08 39.59
N ILE A 361 7.07 2.76 39.36
CA ILE A 361 5.96 1.97 39.91
C ILE A 361 6.34 0.50 39.98
N ASP A 362 5.82 -0.21 40.96
CA ASP A 362 5.89 -1.68 41.11
C ASP A 362 4.50 -2.30 41.06
N ILE A 363 4.38 -3.35 40.27
CA ILE A 363 3.14 -4.11 40.03
C ILE A 363 3.45 -5.58 40.30
N PRO A 364 3.28 -6.07 41.53
CA PRO A 364 3.54 -7.47 41.88
C PRO A 364 2.57 -8.43 41.17
N VAL A 365 3.01 -9.68 40.97
CA VAL A 365 2.14 -10.77 40.48
C VAL A 365 0.96 -10.98 41.43
N GLY A 366 -0.18 -11.30 40.88
CA GLY A 366 -1.42 -11.58 41.62
C GLY A 366 -2.11 -10.34 42.19
N CYS A 367 -1.54 -9.14 42.04
CA CYS A 367 -2.14 -7.91 42.50
C CYS A 367 -3.07 -7.28 41.45
N SER A 368 -4.17 -6.69 41.94
CA SER A 368 -5.01 -5.78 41.17
C SER A 368 -4.61 -4.34 41.42
N ILE A 369 -4.27 -3.59 40.38
CA ILE A 369 -3.94 -2.17 40.50
C ILE A 369 -4.92 -1.31 39.71
N ALA A 370 -5.28 -0.16 40.29
CA ALA A 370 -6.02 0.88 39.59
C ALA A 370 -5.11 2.06 39.25
N ILE A 371 -5.19 2.53 38.01
CA ILE A 371 -4.52 3.76 37.54
C ILE A 371 -5.58 4.83 37.34
N ILE A 372 -5.52 5.89 38.14
CA ILE A 372 -6.43 7.01 38.09
C ILE A 372 -5.69 8.30 37.71
N GLY A 373 -6.41 9.31 37.26
CA GLY A 373 -5.85 10.62 36.92
C GLY A 373 -6.80 11.43 36.04
N ALA A 374 -6.54 12.71 35.91
CA ALA A 374 -7.31 13.60 35.04
C ALA A 374 -7.31 13.12 33.59
N SER A 375 -8.32 13.55 32.80
CA SER A 375 -8.29 13.31 31.36
C SER A 375 -7.06 13.97 30.74
N GLY A 376 -6.34 13.24 29.89
CA GLY A 376 -5.06 13.71 29.31
C GLY A 376 -3.84 13.61 30.23
N ALA A 377 -3.94 13.05 31.44
CA ALA A 377 -2.80 12.87 32.35
C ALA A 377 -1.75 11.84 31.82
N GLY A 378 -2.05 11.08 30.77
CA GLY A 378 -1.15 10.08 30.20
C GLY A 378 -1.45 8.63 30.58
N LYS A 379 -2.64 8.30 31.06
CA LYS A 379 -3.01 6.94 31.49
C LYS A 379 -2.83 5.89 30.38
N THR A 380 -3.44 6.11 29.21
CA THR A 380 -3.26 5.24 28.02
C THR A 380 -1.81 5.21 27.55
N THR A 381 -1.12 6.36 27.61
CA THR A 381 0.31 6.43 27.27
C THR A 381 1.16 5.57 28.19
N PHE A 382 0.82 5.52 29.49
CA PHE A 382 1.50 4.65 30.43
C PHE A 382 1.25 3.17 30.10
N VAL A 383 0.01 2.81 29.81
CA VAL A 383 -0.34 1.46 29.33
C VAL A 383 0.46 1.08 28.09
N ASP A 384 0.52 1.96 27.09
CA ASP A 384 1.28 1.72 25.86
C ASP A 384 2.80 1.53 26.13
N LEU A 385 3.35 2.25 27.12
CA LEU A 385 4.76 2.13 27.53
C LEU A 385 5.04 0.79 28.22
N ILE A 386 4.21 0.36 29.18
CA ILE A 386 4.36 -0.93 29.86
C ILE A 386 4.12 -2.12 28.93
N LEU A 387 3.23 -1.98 27.94
CA LEU A 387 3.01 -2.97 26.90
C LEU A 387 4.12 -2.97 25.82
N GLY A 388 5.12 -2.10 25.92
CA GLY A 388 6.20 -1.95 24.96
C GLY A 388 5.73 -1.51 23.57
N LEU A 389 4.53 -0.93 23.46
CA LEU A 389 4.01 -0.34 22.20
C LEU A 389 4.69 0.99 21.90
N LEU A 390 5.04 1.75 22.95
CA LEU A 390 5.84 2.97 22.88
C LEU A 390 7.24 2.72 23.47
N LYS A 391 8.24 3.43 22.95
CA LYS A 391 9.62 3.40 23.48
C LYS A 391 9.85 4.64 24.35
N PRO A 392 10.22 4.52 25.63
CA PRO A 392 10.53 5.66 26.47
C PRO A 392 11.81 6.37 26.00
N GLN A 393 11.92 7.65 26.33
CA GLN A 393 13.13 8.46 26.09
C GLN A 393 14.20 8.23 27.16
N GLY A 394 13.80 7.71 28.34
CA GLY A 394 14.68 7.33 29.43
C GLY A 394 13.95 6.46 30.44
N GLY A 395 14.71 5.72 31.23
CA GLY A 395 14.17 4.75 32.19
C GLY A 395 13.94 3.37 31.58
N HIS A 396 13.45 2.45 32.42
CA HIS A 396 13.36 1.03 32.14
C HIS A 396 11.99 0.47 32.51
N VAL A 397 11.56 -0.55 31.78
CA VAL A 397 10.34 -1.32 32.08
C VAL A 397 10.73 -2.78 32.14
N PHE A 398 10.54 -3.40 33.30
CA PHE A 398 10.90 -4.79 33.55
C PHE A 398 9.65 -5.68 33.65
N PHE A 399 9.69 -6.82 32.98
CA PHE A 399 8.85 -7.97 33.27
C PHE A 399 9.71 -9.00 33.99
N ASP A 400 9.46 -9.22 35.28
CA ASP A 400 10.38 -9.89 36.21
C ASP A 400 11.77 -9.22 36.22
N ASP A 401 12.79 -9.90 35.76
CA ASP A 401 14.15 -9.38 35.64
C ASP A 401 14.50 -8.96 34.20
N TYR A 402 13.51 -8.98 33.30
CA TYR A 402 13.73 -8.71 31.89
C TYR A 402 13.33 -7.27 31.51
N ASP A 403 14.31 -6.47 31.07
CA ASP A 403 14.07 -5.12 30.56
C ASP A 403 13.59 -5.15 29.11
N ILE A 404 12.32 -4.77 28.90
CA ILE A 404 11.71 -4.72 27.57
C ILE A 404 12.17 -3.52 26.74
N VAL A 405 12.89 -2.56 27.33
CA VAL A 405 13.40 -1.34 26.68
C VAL A 405 14.80 -1.55 26.12
N GLU A 406 15.74 -2.01 26.95
CA GLU A 406 17.14 -2.21 26.54
C GLU A 406 17.36 -3.45 25.69
N GLN A 407 16.67 -4.54 26.01
CA GLN A 407 16.88 -5.83 25.33
C GLN A 407 16.06 -6.00 24.07
N ARG A 408 15.34 -4.97 23.65
CA ARG A 408 14.59 -4.95 22.39
C ARG A 408 15.50 -5.08 21.16
N ASP A 409 16.75 -4.67 21.29
CA ASP A 409 17.76 -4.64 20.23
C ASP A 409 18.84 -5.74 20.38
N SER A 410 18.85 -6.52 21.49
CA SER A 410 19.84 -7.58 21.80
C SER A 410 19.18 -8.74 22.53
N GLU A 411 19.62 -9.94 22.31
CA GLU A 411 19.43 -11.26 23.02
C GLU A 411 18.14 -11.50 23.85
N GLY A 412 17.02 -10.81 23.64
CA GLY A 412 15.83 -10.89 24.49
C GLY A 412 14.65 -11.71 23.94
N PRO A 413 13.66 -12.03 24.79
CA PRO A 413 12.45 -12.71 24.37
C PRO A 413 11.67 -11.90 23.33
N CYS A 414 11.15 -12.62 22.34
CA CYS A 414 10.37 -12.06 21.26
C CYS A 414 9.09 -11.39 21.80
N ARG A 415 8.60 -10.33 21.10
CA ARG A 415 7.26 -9.76 21.31
C ARG A 415 6.16 -10.81 21.35
N ALA A 416 6.34 -11.93 20.68
CA ALA A 416 5.43 -13.06 20.72
C ALA A 416 5.25 -13.62 22.14
N SER A 417 6.31 -13.67 22.96
CA SER A 417 6.19 -14.16 24.34
C SER A 417 5.47 -13.18 25.28
N MET A 418 5.59 -11.85 25.06
CA MET A 418 4.70 -10.88 25.74
C MET A 418 3.25 -11.09 25.33
N GLY A 419 3.01 -11.30 24.05
CA GLY A 419 1.70 -11.61 23.53
C GLY A 419 1.06 -12.84 24.16
N GLU A 420 1.83 -13.84 24.59
CA GLU A 420 1.30 -15.01 25.32
C GLU A 420 0.94 -14.69 26.79
N LEU A 421 1.60 -13.72 27.40
CA LEU A 421 1.45 -13.37 28.82
C LEU A 421 0.41 -12.27 29.08
N VAL A 422 0.21 -11.38 28.11
CA VAL A 422 -0.62 -10.18 28.32
C VAL A 422 -1.90 -10.24 27.50
N SER A 423 -3.02 -9.94 28.13
CA SER A 423 -4.28 -9.62 27.44
C SER A 423 -4.62 -8.15 27.64
N TYR A 424 -5.13 -7.48 26.60
CA TYR A 424 -5.38 -6.05 26.59
C TYR A 424 -6.77 -5.72 26.05
N ILE A 425 -7.48 -4.86 26.76
CA ILE A 425 -8.76 -4.30 26.35
C ILE A 425 -8.59 -2.80 26.17
N PRO A 426 -8.64 -2.30 24.92
CA PRO A 426 -8.45 -0.88 24.64
C PRO A 426 -9.68 -0.04 25.03
N GLN A 427 -9.47 1.25 25.26
CA GLN A 427 -10.53 2.22 25.49
C GLN A 427 -11.56 2.26 24.35
N THR A 428 -11.10 2.20 23.10
CA THR A 428 -11.97 2.13 21.92
C THR A 428 -11.89 0.73 21.33
N VAL A 429 -12.98 -0.03 21.49
CA VAL A 429 -13.08 -1.40 21.01
C VAL A 429 -13.39 -1.43 19.52
N TYR A 430 -12.55 -2.13 18.76
CA TYR A 430 -12.82 -2.48 17.37
C TYR A 430 -13.38 -3.91 17.28
N LEU A 431 -14.54 -4.05 16.66
CA LEU A 431 -15.12 -5.35 16.29
C LEU A 431 -15.26 -5.41 14.76
N ASN A 432 -14.88 -6.55 14.19
CA ASN A 432 -15.08 -6.77 12.76
C ASN A 432 -16.55 -7.14 12.46
N GLY A 433 -16.96 -7.06 11.19
CA GLY A 433 -18.32 -7.34 10.75
C GLY A 433 -18.72 -8.82 10.75
N GLU A 434 -17.94 -9.68 11.42
CA GLU A 434 -18.17 -11.13 11.50
C GLU A 434 -19.10 -11.51 12.66
N THR A 435 -19.17 -12.81 12.97
CA THR A 435 -19.99 -13.35 14.05
C THR A 435 -19.44 -12.96 15.42
N ILE A 436 -20.26 -13.10 16.46
CA ILE A 436 -19.83 -12.95 17.87
C ILE A 436 -18.72 -13.96 18.17
N GLU A 437 -18.89 -15.22 17.76
CA GLU A 437 -17.89 -16.29 17.95
C GLU A 437 -16.54 -15.89 17.37
N ASN A 438 -16.49 -15.43 16.11
CA ASN A 438 -15.26 -14.98 15.45
C ASN A 438 -14.66 -13.71 16.09
N ASN A 439 -15.50 -12.86 16.67
CA ASN A 439 -15.01 -11.70 17.41
C ASN A 439 -14.44 -12.05 18.78
N VAL A 440 -14.91 -13.08 19.44
CA VAL A 440 -14.35 -13.57 20.72
C VAL A 440 -13.05 -14.32 20.46
N ALA A 441 -13.05 -15.27 19.51
CA ALA A 441 -11.85 -16.01 19.09
C ALA A 441 -11.02 -15.26 18.04
N PHE A 442 -10.87 -13.97 18.22
CA PHE A 442 -10.24 -13.07 17.27
C PHE A 442 -8.79 -13.51 16.96
N PHE A 443 -8.44 -13.57 15.64
CA PHE A 443 -7.18 -14.07 15.10
C PHE A 443 -7.00 -15.59 15.10
N GLU A 444 -8.01 -16.39 15.44
CA GLU A 444 -7.98 -17.84 15.23
C GLU A 444 -8.63 -18.24 13.89
N ASP A 445 -8.19 -19.36 13.32
CA ASP A 445 -8.88 -19.96 12.17
C ASP A 445 -10.23 -20.53 12.65
N GLU A 446 -11.30 -20.30 11.89
CA GLU A 446 -12.67 -20.77 12.25
C GLU A 446 -12.73 -22.27 12.63
N ARG A 447 -11.82 -23.09 12.10
CA ARG A 447 -11.74 -24.52 12.35
C ARG A 447 -11.12 -24.87 13.70
N GLU A 448 -10.38 -23.93 14.30
CA GLU A 448 -9.62 -24.12 15.54
C GLU A 448 -10.34 -23.50 16.75
N ILE A 449 -11.43 -22.76 16.53
CA ILE A 449 -12.20 -22.07 17.59
C ILE A 449 -12.72 -23.09 18.60
N ASN A 450 -12.36 -22.90 19.87
CA ASN A 450 -12.90 -23.65 20.98
C ASN A 450 -14.25 -23.07 21.43
N LYS A 451 -15.34 -23.66 20.93
CA LYS A 451 -16.71 -23.20 21.20
C LYS A 451 -17.10 -23.20 22.70
N ALA A 452 -16.60 -24.19 23.45
CA ALA A 452 -16.86 -24.26 24.89
C ALA A 452 -16.19 -23.08 25.63
N LYS A 453 -14.94 -22.75 25.24
CA LYS A 453 -14.20 -21.61 25.81
C LYS A 453 -14.85 -20.28 25.41
N VAL A 454 -15.39 -20.16 24.17
CA VAL A 454 -16.17 -18.97 23.76
C VAL A 454 -17.39 -18.77 24.65
N GLU A 455 -18.16 -19.84 24.90
CA GLU A 455 -19.34 -19.76 25.77
C GLU A 455 -18.94 -19.38 27.20
N GLU A 456 -17.89 -19.97 27.76
CA GLU A 456 -17.37 -19.65 29.09
C GLU A 456 -16.97 -18.16 29.17
N CYS A 457 -16.19 -17.65 28.19
CA CYS A 457 -15.80 -16.26 28.16
C CYS A 457 -16.97 -15.29 28.02
N LEU A 458 -18.01 -15.64 27.25
CA LEU A 458 -19.22 -14.84 27.14
C LEU A 458 -20.03 -14.82 28.46
N LYS A 459 -20.04 -15.92 29.22
CA LYS A 459 -20.61 -15.96 30.56
C LYS A 459 -19.85 -15.06 31.52
N CYS A 460 -18.52 -15.16 31.53
CA CYS A 460 -17.68 -14.31 32.37
C CYS A 460 -17.84 -12.82 32.05
N ALA A 461 -17.98 -12.48 30.77
CA ALA A 461 -18.23 -11.12 30.32
C ALA A 461 -19.70 -10.67 30.56
N GLN A 462 -20.52 -11.46 31.24
CA GLN A 462 -21.94 -11.16 31.59
C GLN A 462 -22.79 -10.82 30.36
N ILE A 463 -22.53 -11.45 29.19
CA ILE A 463 -23.25 -11.19 27.95
C ILE A 463 -23.95 -12.44 27.38
N TRP A 464 -23.71 -13.61 27.95
CA TRP A 464 -24.20 -14.89 27.41
C TRP A 464 -25.72 -14.93 27.25
N GLU A 465 -26.48 -14.41 28.22
CA GLU A 465 -27.95 -14.39 28.16
C GLU A 465 -28.49 -13.45 27.08
N ASP A 466 -27.79 -12.34 26.80
CA ASP A 466 -28.11 -11.47 25.67
C ASP A 466 -27.85 -12.19 24.34
N VAL A 467 -26.73 -12.87 24.23
CA VAL A 467 -26.33 -13.62 23.00
C VAL A 467 -27.31 -14.76 22.72
N LYS A 468 -27.76 -15.50 23.73
CA LYS A 468 -28.78 -16.55 23.56
C LYS A 468 -30.13 -16.04 23.03
N ARG A 469 -30.48 -14.80 23.35
CA ARG A 469 -31.73 -14.18 22.86
C ARG A 469 -31.62 -13.67 21.43
N MET A 470 -30.40 -13.59 20.87
CA MET A 470 -30.23 -13.20 19.48
C MET A 470 -30.65 -14.33 18.53
N PRO A 471 -31.21 -14.01 17.33
CA PRO A 471 -31.76 -15.02 16.41
C PRO A 471 -30.80 -16.15 16.04
N GLU A 472 -29.53 -15.86 15.92
CA GLU A 472 -28.47 -16.81 15.50
C GLU A 472 -27.49 -17.10 16.66
N GLY A 473 -27.76 -16.64 17.88
CA GLY A 473 -26.91 -16.85 19.05
C GLY A 473 -25.45 -16.34 18.78
N VAL A 474 -24.45 -17.18 19.04
CA VAL A 474 -23.03 -16.84 18.81
C VAL A 474 -22.67 -16.60 17.35
N HIS A 475 -23.48 -17.09 16.42
CA HIS A 475 -23.28 -16.90 14.98
C HIS A 475 -23.92 -15.61 14.45
N THR A 476 -24.50 -14.78 15.33
CA THR A 476 -25.07 -13.48 14.95
C THR A 476 -23.99 -12.57 14.38
N LEU A 477 -24.22 -12.04 13.17
CA LEU A 477 -23.37 -11.04 12.54
C LEU A 477 -23.58 -9.68 13.23
N ILE A 478 -22.51 -9.08 13.73
CA ILE A 478 -22.59 -7.83 14.51
C ILE A 478 -22.38 -6.56 13.69
N GLY A 479 -22.08 -6.70 12.40
CA GLY A 479 -21.79 -5.57 11.50
C GLY A 479 -20.46 -4.88 11.80
N GLU A 480 -19.98 -4.08 10.84
CA GLU A 480 -18.72 -3.34 11.02
C GLU A 480 -18.76 -2.45 12.27
N ASN A 481 -17.72 -2.52 13.08
CA ASN A 481 -17.62 -1.82 14.37
C ASN A 481 -18.80 -2.12 15.34
N GLY A 482 -19.46 -3.27 15.21
CA GLY A 482 -20.53 -3.66 16.09
C GLY A 482 -21.77 -2.77 15.96
N THR A 483 -22.13 -2.35 14.75
CA THR A 483 -23.29 -1.46 14.49
C THR A 483 -24.63 -2.11 14.86
N ALA A 484 -24.71 -3.44 14.88
CA ALA A 484 -25.92 -4.19 15.20
C ALA A 484 -26.13 -4.42 16.73
N ILE A 485 -25.18 -4.00 17.57
CA ILE A 485 -25.19 -4.23 19.02
C ILE A 485 -25.01 -2.92 19.82
N SER A 486 -25.42 -2.90 21.07
CA SER A 486 -25.26 -1.76 21.96
C SER A 486 -23.79 -1.50 22.35
N GLY A 487 -23.47 -0.29 22.86
CA GLY A 487 -22.11 0.05 23.32
C GLY A 487 -21.64 -0.87 24.45
N GLY A 488 -22.49 -1.18 25.41
CA GLY A 488 -22.20 -2.10 26.51
C GLY A 488 -22.00 -3.54 26.02
N GLN A 489 -22.82 -4.02 25.08
CA GLN A 489 -22.63 -5.34 24.48
C GLN A 489 -21.29 -5.42 23.74
N ARG A 490 -20.89 -4.36 23.03
CA ARG A 490 -19.59 -4.27 22.34
C ARG A 490 -18.42 -4.39 23.31
N GLN A 491 -18.48 -3.67 24.44
CA GLN A 491 -17.44 -3.76 25.48
C GLN A 491 -17.39 -5.15 26.10
N ARG A 492 -18.54 -5.77 26.41
CA ARG A 492 -18.57 -7.13 26.96
C ARG A 492 -18.07 -8.20 25.99
N ILE A 493 -18.31 -8.05 24.68
CA ILE A 493 -17.68 -8.92 23.66
C ILE A 493 -16.16 -8.74 23.61
N ALA A 494 -15.66 -7.50 23.70
CA ALA A 494 -14.22 -7.25 23.77
C ALA A 494 -13.59 -7.83 25.05
N LEU A 495 -14.30 -7.80 26.15
CA LEU A 495 -13.89 -8.49 27.37
C LEU A 495 -13.82 -10.00 27.16
N ALA A 496 -14.88 -10.61 26.60
CA ALA A 496 -14.88 -12.04 26.28
C ALA A 496 -13.70 -12.41 25.37
N ARG A 497 -13.38 -11.58 24.37
CA ARG A 497 -12.17 -11.72 23.52
C ARG A 497 -10.89 -11.72 24.33
N ALA A 498 -10.76 -10.81 25.29
CA ALA A 498 -9.57 -10.73 26.13
C ALA A 498 -9.42 -11.93 27.06
N LEU A 499 -10.54 -12.47 27.56
CA LEU A 499 -10.59 -13.65 28.41
C LEU A 499 -10.39 -14.97 27.65
N TYR A 500 -10.68 -14.99 26.35
CA TYR A 500 -10.53 -16.19 25.51
C TYR A 500 -9.06 -16.58 25.35
N LYS A 501 -8.14 -15.63 25.44
CA LYS A 501 -6.71 -15.87 25.45
C LYS A 501 -6.24 -16.25 26.86
N ASP A 502 -5.29 -17.17 26.94
CA ASP A 502 -4.59 -17.45 28.20
C ASP A 502 -3.62 -16.29 28.49
N PHE A 503 -3.62 -15.77 29.71
CA PHE A 503 -2.80 -14.63 30.11
C PHE A 503 -2.39 -14.71 31.58
N GLU A 504 -1.31 -14.02 31.95
CA GLU A 504 -0.88 -13.77 33.32
C GLU A 504 -1.18 -12.33 33.77
N LEU A 505 -1.22 -11.40 32.83
CA LEU A 505 -1.51 -9.98 33.05
C LEU A 505 -2.68 -9.54 32.16
N LEU A 506 -3.74 -9.04 32.77
CA LEU A 506 -4.87 -8.38 32.08
C LEU A 506 -4.74 -6.87 32.26
N VAL A 507 -4.74 -6.14 31.15
CA VAL A 507 -4.73 -4.67 31.14
C VAL A 507 -6.04 -4.17 30.55
N MET A 508 -6.77 -3.35 31.32
CA MET A 508 -8.07 -2.78 30.94
C MET A 508 -7.94 -1.24 30.89
N ASP A 509 -8.02 -0.65 29.70
CA ASP A 509 -7.95 0.80 29.52
C ASP A 509 -9.36 1.38 29.32
N GLU A 510 -9.97 1.90 30.41
CA GLU A 510 -11.35 2.43 30.44
C GLU A 510 -12.38 1.51 29.78
N ALA A 511 -12.13 0.20 29.83
CA ALA A 511 -12.84 -0.82 29.08
C ALA A 511 -14.30 -1.05 29.53
N THR A 512 -14.68 -0.47 30.66
CA THR A 512 -16.00 -0.64 31.28
C THR A 512 -16.84 0.65 31.24
N ALA A 513 -16.36 1.71 30.62
CA ALA A 513 -16.99 3.03 30.64
C ALA A 513 -18.42 3.10 30.03
N ALA A 514 -18.81 2.13 29.20
CA ALA A 514 -20.19 2.05 28.67
C ALA A 514 -21.08 1.03 29.41
N LEU A 515 -20.59 0.45 30.52
CA LEU A 515 -21.37 -0.44 31.37
C LEU A 515 -22.01 0.37 32.51
N ASP A 516 -23.17 -0.09 32.96
CA ASP A 516 -23.73 0.35 34.23
C ASP A 516 -22.94 -0.24 35.40
N MET A 517 -22.97 0.41 36.55
CA MET A 517 -22.14 0.07 37.70
C MET A 517 -22.38 -1.37 38.19
N GLU A 518 -23.61 -1.87 38.13
CA GLU A 518 -23.96 -3.23 38.56
C GLU A 518 -23.31 -4.28 37.65
N THR A 519 -23.42 -4.10 36.33
CA THR A 519 -22.80 -4.98 35.34
C THR A 519 -21.26 -4.89 35.42
N GLU A 520 -20.72 -3.70 35.66
CA GLU A 520 -19.29 -3.47 35.80
C GLU A 520 -18.70 -4.22 37.00
N MET A 521 -19.36 -4.15 38.15
CA MET A 521 -18.97 -4.89 39.36
C MET A 521 -19.06 -6.41 39.14
N ALA A 522 -20.17 -6.90 38.55
CA ALA A 522 -20.35 -8.33 38.26
C ALA A 522 -19.24 -8.87 37.30
N VAL A 523 -18.81 -8.07 36.34
CA VAL A 523 -17.70 -8.41 35.44
C VAL A 523 -16.40 -8.54 36.21
N ILE A 524 -16.09 -7.60 37.10
CA ILE A 524 -14.85 -7.62 37.87
C ILE A 524 -14.84 -8.82 38.84
N ASP A 525 -15.94 -9.09 39.49
CA ASP A 525 -16.09 -10.25 40.39
C ASP A 525 -15.92 -11.56 39.60
N SER A 526 -16.46 -11.65 38.38
CA SER A 526 -16.30 -12.82 37.53
C SER A 526 -14.83 -13.00 37.12
N ILE A 527 -14.12 -11.91 36.79
CA ILE A 527 -12.68 -11.96 36.42
C ILE A 527 -11.86 -12.46 37.63
N ARG A 528 -12.15 -11.94 38.84
CA ARG A 528 -11.46 -12.35 40.07
C ARG A 528 -11.64 -13.84 40.38
N GLN A 529 -12.89 -14.33 40.30
CA GLN A 529 -13.21 -15.74 40.61
C GLN A 529 -12.54 -16.74 39.69
N ILE A 530 -12.35 -16.38 38.40
CA ILE A 530 -11.82 -17.28 37.39
C ILE A 530 -10.28 -17.23 37.33
N LYS A 531 -9.71 -16.14 37.77
CA LYS A 531 -8.29 -15.82 37.59
C LYS A 531 -7.66 -15.39 38.93
N GLU A 532 -7.91 -16.17 40.01
CA GLU A 532 -7.47 -15.86 41.39
C GLU A 532 -5.96 -15.48 41.49
N ASP A 533 -5.09 -16.02 40.62
CA ASP A 533 -3.65 -15.77 40.63
C ASP A 533 -3.18 -14.80 39.55
N LYS A 534 -4.08 -14.12 38.82
CA LYS A 534 -3.68 -13.25 37.70
C LYS A 534 -3.54 -11.80 38.14
N THR A 535 -2.62 -11.09 37.48
CA THR A 535 -2.39 -9.67 37.70
C THR A 535 -3.35 -8.84 36.87
N LEU A 536 -3.95 -7.79 37.47
CA LEU A 536 -4.89 -6.90 36.81
C LEU A 536 -4.38 -5.46 36.87
N ILE A 537 -4.30 -4.79 35.74
CA ILE A 537 -4.11 -3.34 35.62
C ILE A 537 -5.37 -2.72 35.07
N MET A 538 -6.03 -1.87 35.84
CA MET A 538 -7.24 -1.21 35.46
C MET A 538 -7.04 0.31 35.38
N VAL A 539 -7.20 0.88 34.21
CA VAL A 539 -7.32 2.33 34.04
C VAL A 539 -8.80 2.70 34.16
N THR A 540 -9.17 3.51 35.14
CA THR A 540 -10.55 3.90 35.38
C THR A 540 -10.69 5.32 35.89
N HIS A 541 -11.85 5.92 35.63
CA HIS A 541 -12.29 7.17 36.23
C HIS A 541 -13.26 6.92 37.42
N HIS A 542 -13.74 5.69 37.58
CA HIS A 542 -14.70 5.31 38.62
C HIS A 542 -13.96 4.96 39.90
N MET A 543 -14.04 5.84 40.90
CA MET A 543 -13.40 5.62 42.20
C MET A 543 -13.95 4.40 42.95
N SER A 544 -15.22 4.03 42.73
CA SER A 544 -15.82 2.81 43.29
C SER A 544 -15.03 1.57 42.88
N LEU A 545 -14.73 1.45 41.59
CA LEU A 545 -13.93 0.35 41.04
C LEU A 545 -12.47 0.40 41.45
N ALA A 546 -11.87 1.61 41.43
CA ALA A 546 -10.50 1.78 41.88
C ALA A 546 -10.34 1.30 43.34
N ASN A 547 -11.32 1.55 44.18
CA ASN A 547 -11.31 1.12 45.59
C ASN A 547 -11.38 -0.40 45.79
N GLU A 548 -11.87 -1.13 44.80
CA GLU A 548 -11.87 -2.60 44.80
C GLU A 548 -10.49 -3.20 44.47
N CYS A 549 -9.57 -2.41 43.92
CA CYS A 549 -8.21 -2.84 43.65
C CYS A 549 -7.35 -2.80 44.93
N ASP A 550 -6.33 -3.68 44.96
CA ASP A 550 -5.38 -3.77 46.06
C ASP A 550 -4.55 -2.52 46.21
N VAL A 551 -4.13 -1.94 45.08
CA VAL A 551 -3.32 -0.74 45.05
C VAL A 551 -3.90 0.30 44.08
N ILE A 552 -3.86 1.58 44.47
CA ILE A 552 -4.29 2.68 43.62
C ILE A 552 -3.10 3.60 43.37
N TYR A 553 -2.81 3.82 42.09
CA TYR A 553 -1.84 4.80 41.63
C TYR A 553 -2.55 5.97 40.94
N ARG A 554 -2.06 7.17 41.21
CA ARG A 554 -2.53 8.39 40.54
C ARG A 554 -1.42 8.97 39.67
N ILE A 555 -1.78 9.28 38.41
CA ILE A 555 -0.91 10.04 37.52
C ILE A 555 -1.20 11.53 37.72
N GLU A 556 -0.24 12.23 38.27
CA GLU A 556 -0.27 13.68 38.49
C GLU A 556 1.13 14.30 38.39
N ASN A 557 1.22 15.56 37.93
CA ASN A 557 2.47 16.29 37.81
C ASN A 557 3.58 15.49 37.08
N ARG A 558 3.22 14.73 36.05
CA ARG A 558 4.12 13.87 35.25
C ARG A 558 4.74 12.69 36.02
N LYS A 559 4.24 12.39 37.20
CA LYS A 559 4.70 11.29 38.07
C LYS A 559 3.56 10.33 38.36
N ILE A 560 3.92 9.15 38.87
CA ILE A 560 2.98 8.15 39.34
C ILE A 560 3.13 8.08 40.85
N VAL A 561 2.04 8.36 41.57
CA VAL A 561 2.02 8.42 43.02
C VAL A 561 1.04 7.37 43.55
N GLN A 562 1.49 6.56 44.50
CA GLN A 562 0.62 5.61 45.20
C GLN A 562 -0.32 6.36 46.14
N VAL A 563 -1.63 6.05 46.06
CA VAL A 563 -2.70 6.70 46.85
C VAL A 563 -3.27 5.73 47.88
N LYS A 564 -3.33 4.43 47.54
CA LYS A 564 -3.84 3.36 48.42
C LYS A 564 -3.01 2.10 48.21
N GLY A 565 -2.83 1.31 49.27
CA GLY A 565 -2.09 0.05 49.28
C GLY A 565 -0.90 0.11 50.26
N ASN A 566 -0.49 -1.06 50.74
CA ASN A 566 0.66 -1.19 51.68
C ASN A 566 1.99 -1.15 50.95
#